data_d2ec5f57caba3f35ba4f0237b2c63919
#
_entry.id   d2ec5f57caba3f35ba4f0237b2c63919
#
_cell.length_a   1.000
_cell.length_b   1.000
_cell.length_c   1.000
_cell.angle_alpha   90.00
_cell.angle_beta   90.00
_cell.angle_gamma   90.00
#
_symmetry.space_group_name_H-M   'P 1'
#
loop_
_entity.id
_entity.type
_entity.pdbx_description
1 polymer ?
#
loop_
_entity_poly.entity_id
_entity_poly.type
_entity_poly.pdbx_seq_one_letter_code
_entity_poly.pdbx_strand_id
1 'polypeptide(L)'
;MRDTHFTLQERRMISWLQICAVFYLMLACLIALLPNIFVNYINNLGLAFFDFISFDRQGNSLGRWWTMGVALMSVLVYCSFKAQSDWILYHLFTPILIIAGVVLTICFAVITFIEPIQFYFIVGGGLFFFMTVITWFYYVKAIHSRIF
;
A
#
# COMPACT_ATOMS: atom_id res chain seq x y z
N MET A 1 -13.62 26.72 -17.67
CA MET A 1 -13.82 25.58 -16.74
C MET A 1 -14.47 24.47 -17.55
N ARG A 2 -13.78 23.35 -17.79
CA ARG A 2 -14.42 22.19 -18.39
C ARG A 2 -15.26 21.54 -17.27
N ASP A 3 -16.58 21.59 -17.42
CA ASP A 3 -17.49 20.78 -16.61
C ASP A 3 -17.26 19.31 -16.95
N THR A 4 -16.25 18.73 -16.32
CA THR A 4 -15.95 17.31 -16.44
C THR A 4 -16.98 16.57 -15.62
N HIS A 5 -18.06 16.14 -16.27
CA HIS A 5 -19.03 15.23 -15.66
C HIS A 5 -18.36 13.87 -15.45
N PHE A 6 -17.81 13.69 -14.25
CA PHE A 6 -17.30 12.39 -13.83
C PHE A 6 -18.45 11.40 -13.67
N THR A 7 -18.27 10.21 -14.21
CA THR A 7 -19.20 9.10 -13.98
C THR A 7 -19.21 8.72 -12.49
N LEU A 8 -20.27 8.07 -12.03
CA LEU A 8 -20.37 7.59 -10.65
C LEU A 8 -19.19 6.68 -10.28
N GLN A 9 -18.72 5.87 -11.22
CA GLN A 9 -17.59 4.93 -10.99
C GLN A 9 -16.26 5.68 -10.88
N GLU A 10 -16.06 6.72 -11.67
CA GLU A 10 -14.86 7.57 -11.57
C GLU A 10 -14.81 8.31 -10.23
N ARG A 11 -15.94 8.82 -9.74
CA ARG A 11 -16.02 9.44 -8.41
C ARG A 11 -15.66 8.44 -7.30
N ARG A 12 -16.16 7.21 -7.38
CA ARG A 12 -15.81 6.15 -6.43
C ARG A 12 -14.32 5.81 -6.48
N MET A 13 -13.73 5.76 -7.68
CA MET A 13 -12.29 5.54 -7.85
C MET A 13 -11.47 6.68 -7.24
N ILE A 14 -11.85 7.95 -7.49
CA ILE A 14 -11.20 9.12 -6.89
C ILE A 14 -11.26 9.06 -5.36
N SER A 15 -12.44 8.77 -4.79
CA SER A 15 -12.57 8.61 -3.34
C SER A 15 -11.71 7.47 -2.78
N TRP A 16 -11.61 6.36 -3.50
CA TRP A 16 -10.72 5.26 -3.13
C TRP A 16 -9.25 5.69 -3.13
N LEU A 17 -8.81 6.42 -4.17
CA LEU A 17 -7.45 6.94 -4.25
C LEU A 17 -7.13 7.93 -3.10
N GLN A 18 -8.11 8.69 -2.63
CA GLN A 18 -7.96 9.54 -1.44
C GLN A 18 -7.69 8.70 -0.19
N ILE A 19 -8.46 7.63 -0.01
CA ILE A 19 -8.24 6.69 1.10
C ILE A 19 -6.86 6.07 1.01
N CYS A 20 -6.43 5.62 -0.17
CA CYS A 20 -5.10 5.07 -0.40
C CYS A 20 -4.00 6.09 -0.06
N ALA A 21 -4.15 7.35 -0.49
CA ALA A 21 -3.17 8.40 -0.22
C ALA A 21 -2.99 8.65 1.29
N VAL A 22 -4.10 8.77 2.03
CA VAL A 22 -4.08 8.95 3.49
C VAL A 22 -3.48 7.73 4.17
N PHE A 23 -3.85 6.52 3.72
CA PHE A 23 -3.34 5.28 4.28
C PHE A 23 -1.82 5.15 4.09
N TYR A 24 -1.30 5.36 2.87
CA TYR A 24 0.13 5.30 2.61
C TYR A 24 0.90 6.39 3.35
N LEU A 25 0.32 7.59 3.48
CA LEU A 25 0.92 8.68 4.27
C LEU A 25 1.03 8.31 5.75
N MET A 26 -0.05 7.78 6.35
CA MET A 26 -0.02 7.32 7.73
C MET A 26 1.02 6.21 7.92
N LEU A 27 1.08 5.25 7.01
CA LEU A 27 2.04 4.16 7.07
C LEU A 27 3.47 4.68 6.95
N ALA A 28 3.73 5.63 6.03
CA ALA A 28 5.03 6.28 5.90
C ALA A 28 5.45 7.00 7.19
N CYS A 29 4.54 7.74 7.82
CA CYS A 29 4.80 8.43 9.09
C CYS A 29 5.08 7.44 10.23
N LEU A 30 4.30 6.37 10.35
CA LEU A 30 4.52 5.33 11.37
C LEU A 30 5.88 4.66 11.19
N ILE A 31 6.23 4.29 9.97
CA ILE A 31 7.52 3.69 9.66
C ILE A 31 8.67 4.68 9.92
N ALA A 32 8.52 5.95 9.53
CA ALA A 32 9.58 6.95 9.70
C ALA A 32 9.84 7.31 11.16
N LEU A 33 8.77 7.48 11.96
CA LEU A 33 8.85 8.01 13.32
C LEU A 33 9.01 6.91 14.39
N LEU A 34 8.36 5.76 14.19
CA LEU A 34 8.21 4.72 15.21
C LEU A 34 8.47 3.30 14.66
N PRO A 35 9.59 3.06 13.94
CA PRO A 35 9.79 1.79 13.25
C PRO A 35 9.73 0.59 14.19
N ASN A 36 10.51 0.62 15.27
CA ASN A 36 10.60 -0.50 16.22
C ASN A 36 9.30 -0.72 17.00
N ILE A 37 8.63 0.37 17.38
CA ILE A 37 7.36 0.28 18.13
C ILE A 37 6.28 -0.33 17.24
N PHE A 38 6.21 0.08 15.98
CA PHE A 38 5.23 -0.43 15.02
C PHE A 38 5.41 -1.93 14.75
N VAL A 39 6.65 -2.37 14.48
CA VAL A 39 6.95 -3.79 14.25
C VAL A 39 6.68 -4.64 15.48
N ASN A 40 7.16 -4.20 16.63
CA ASN A 40 6.95 -4.92 17.89
C ASN A 40 5.46 -5.02 18.23
N TYR A 41 4.69 -3.96 18.00
CA TYR A 41 3.25 -3.97 18.23
C TYR A 41 2.55 -5.02 17.35
N ILE A 42 2.85 -5.08 16.05
CA ILE A 42 2.25 -6.08 15.14
C ILE A 42 2.68 -7.51 15.51
N ASN A 43 3.96 -7.70 15.85
CA ASN A 43 4.45 -9.01 16.26
C ASN A 43 3.81 -9.48 17.57
N ASN A 44 3.60 -8.57 18.52
CA ASN A 44 2.89 -8.86 19.78
C ASN A 44 1.41 -9.21 19.56
N LEU A 45 0.75 -8.57 18.59
CA LEU A 45 -0.60 -8.98 18.19
C LEU A 45 -0.61 -10.38 17.59
N GLY A 46 0.39 -10.72 16.78
CA GLY A 46 0.56 -12.08 16.25
C GLY A 46 0.71 -13.11 17.35
N LEU A 47 1.50 -12.82 18.37
CA LEU A 47 1.66 -13.68 19.54
C LEU A 47 0.35 -13.81 20.35
N ALA A 48 -0.33 -12.70 20.61
CA ALA A 48 -1.53 -12.67 21.45
C ALA A 48 -2.75 -13.37 20.82
N PHE A 49 -2.91 -13.30 19.48
CA PHE A 49 -4.10 -13.82 18.81
C PHE A 49 -3.88 -15.13 18.05
N PHE A 50 -2.64 -15.45 17.69
CA PHE A 50 -2.33 -16.59 16.82
C PHE A 50 -1.22 -17.48 17.37
N ASP A 51 -0.74 -17.26 18.62
CA ASP A 51 0.43 -17.94 19.22
C ASP A 51 1.68 -17.92 18.32
N PHE A 52 1.80 -16.85 17.51
CA PHE A 52 2.84 -16.74 16.52
C PHE A 52 4.12 -16.17 17.14
N ILE A 53 5.14 -17.01 17.25
CA ILE A 53 6.45 -16.62 17.80
C ILE A 53 7.28 -15.96 16.68
N SER A 54 7.46 -14.65 16.76
CA SER A 54 8.35 -13.92 15.86
C SER A 54 9.81 -14.09 16.29
N PHE A 55 10.66 -14.52 15.38
CA PHE A 55 12.11 -14.56 15.63
C PHE A 55 12.69 -13.15 15.46
N ASP A 56 13.10 -12.56 16.58
CA ASP A 56 13.77 -11.25 16.57
C ASP A 56 15.24 -11.46 16.17
N ARG A 57 15.60 -10.99 14.99
CA ARG A 57 16.97 -10.90 14.54
C ARG A 57 17.44 -9.46 14.75
N GLN A 58 17.99 -9.17 15.93
CA GLN A 58 18.69 -7.92 16.19
C GLN A 58 19.87 -7.77 15.22
N GLY A 59 19.68 -6.97 14.17
CA GLY A 59 20.74 -6.65 13.22
C GLY A 59 20.53 -5.30 12.55
N ASN A 60 21.63 -4.54 12.40
CA ASN A 60 21.70 -3.20 11.78
C ASN A 60 21.17 -3.11 10.33
N SER A 61 20.68 -4.18 9.75
CA SER A 61 20.06 -4.21 8.42
C SER A 61 18.70 -3.51 8.37
N LEU A 62 17.96 -3.45 9.50
CA LEU A 62 16.64 -2.83 9.56
C LEU A 62 16.65 -1.37 9.09
N GLY A 63 17.62 -0.57 9.49
CA GLY A 63 17.67 0.86 9.16
C GLY A 63 17.69 1.18 7.66
N ARG A 64 18.34 0.35 6.85
CA ARG A 64 18.38 0.54 5.38
C ARG A 64 17.04 0.20 4.73
N TRP A 65 16.41 -0.87 5.16
CA TRP A 65 15.10 -1.28 4.66
C TRP A 65 14.00 -0.27 5.02
N TRP A 66 14.09 0.35 6.20
CA TRP A 66 13.16 1.39 6.62
C TRP A 66 13.24 2.62 5.73
N THR A 67 14.43 3.09 5.39
CA THR A 67 14.62 4.24 4.48
C THR A 67 14.01 3.97 3.11
N MET A 68 14.24 2.78 2.56
CA MET A 68 13.63 2.35 1.29
C MET A 68 12.10 2.27 1.40
N GLY A 69 11.58 1.74 2.51
CA GLY A 69 10.14 1.66 2.77
C GLY A 69 9.49 3.03 2.78
N VAL A 70 10.06 4.00 3.49
CA VAL A 70 9.54 5.39 3.54
C VAL A 70 9.60 6.05 2.15
N ALA A 71 10.69 5.88 1.41
CA ALA A 71 10.81 6.42 0.05
C ALA A 71 9.73 5.84 -0.87
N LEU A 72 9.52 4.51 -0.83
CA LEU A 72 8.51 3.84 -1.64
C LEU A 72 7.09 4.30 -1.26
N MET A 73 6.78 4.40 0.04
CA MET A 73 5.48 4.92 0.49
C MET A 73 5.24 6.35 0.02
N SER A 74 6.28 7.20 0.03
CA SER A 74 6.19 8.57 -0.47
C SER A 74 5.86 8.62 -1.97
N VAL A 75 6.42 7.71 -2.77
CA VAL A 75 6.08 7.58 -4.19
C VAL A 75 4.63 7.14 -4.36
N LEU A 76 4.15 6.17 -3.57
CA LEU A 76 2.75 5.73 -3.62
C LEU A 76 1.77 6.84 -3.22
N VAL A 77 2.11 7.64 -2.21
CA VAL A 77 1.36 8.85 -1.82
C VAL A 77 1.28 9.82 -3.00
N TYR A 78 2.43 10.15 -3.61
CA TYR A 78 2.49 11.06 -4.75
C TYR A 78 1.63 10.56 -5.92
N CYS A 79 1.79 9.29 -6.31
CA CYS A 79 1.00 8.69 -7.39
C CYS A 79 -0.51 8.73 -7.10
N SER A 80 -0.91 8.45 -5.85
CA SER A 80 -2.31 8.50 -5.42
C SER A 80 -2.87 9.92 -5.51
N PHE A 81 -2.14 10.93 -5.03
CA PHE A 81 -2.55 12.33 -5.16
C PHE A 81 -2.62 12.79 -6.61
N LYS A 82 -1.65 12.40 -7.42
CA LYS A 82 -1.61 12.78 -8.83
C LYS A 82 -2.76 12.17 -9.62
N ALA A 83 -3.05 10.88 -9.40
CA ALA A 83 -4.15 10.18 -10.06
C ALA A 83 -5.52 10.78 -9.74
N GLN A 84 -5.72 11.33 -8.54
CA GLN A 84 -6.99 11.94 -8.14
C GLN A 84 -7.14 13.40 -8.56
N SER A 85 -6.05 14.14 -8.76
CA SER A 85 -6.09 15.59 -9.03
C SER A 85 -6.74 15.92 -10.38
N ASP A 86 -6.50 15.12 -11.41
CA ASP A 86 -7.16 15.15 -12.69
C ASP A 86 -7.19 13.73 -13.26
N TRP A 87 -8.30 13.03 -13.00
CA TRP A 87 -8.48 11.64 -13.43
C TRP A 87 -8.33 11.46 -14.94
N ILE A 88 -8.76 12.43 -15.72
CA ILE A 88 -8.73 12.34 -17.19
C ILE A 88 -7.28 12.34 -17.71
N LEU A 89 -6.45 13.19 -17.11
CA LEU A 89 -5.06 13.36 -17.53
C LEU A 89 -4.13 12.34 -16.86
N TYR A 90 -4.40 12.01 -15.60
CA TYR A 90 -3.47 11.25 -14.76
C TYR A 90 -3.93 9.84 -14.39
N HIS A 91 -4.98 9.32 -15.04
CA HIS A 91 -5.44 7.93 -14.78
C HIS A 91 -4.34 6.87 -14.96
N LEU A 92 -3.30 7.15 -15.76
CA LEU A 92 -2.15 6.28 -15.96
C LEU A 92 -1.31 6.05 -14.68
N PHE A 93 -1.42 6.91 -13.67
CA PHE A 93 -0.77 6.68 -12.39
C PHE A 93 -1.40 5.52 -11.59
N THR A 94 -2.66 5.20 -11.87
CA THR A 94 -3.33 4.08 -11.20
C THR A 94 -2.73 2.70 -11.54
N PRO A 95 -2.43 2.35 -12.80
CA PRO A 95 -1.68 1.14 -13.12
C PRO A 95 -0.33 1.06 -12.41
N ILE A 96 0.37 2.18 -12.24
CA ILE A 96 1.63 2.24 -11.49
C ILE A 96 1.41 1.83 -10.03
N LEU A 97 0.35 2.32 -9.38
CA LEU A 97 -0.02 1.92 -8.03
C LEU A 97 -0.33 0.42 -7.94
N ILE A 98 -1.04 -0.14 -8.93
CA ILE A 98 -1.37 -1.55 -8.99
C ILE A 98 -0.10 -2.40 -9.14
N ILE A 99 0.78 -2.04 -10.08
CA ILE A 99 2.04 -2.75 -10.30
C ILE A 99 2.91 -2.69 -9.04
N ALA A 100 3.04 -1.52 -8.42
CA ALA A 100 3.80 -1.35 -7.18
C ALA A 100 3.22 -2.22 -6.05
N GLY A 101 1.89 -2.28 -5.92
CA GLY A 101 1.22 -3.11 -4.93
C GLY A 101 1.44 -4.62 -5.16
N VAL A 102 1.42 -5.08 -6.42
CA VAL A 102 1.75 -6.47 -6.78
C VAL A 102 3.20 -6.78 -6.44
N VAL A 103 4.14 -5.92 -6.83
CA VAL A 103 5.57 -6.10 -6.53
C VAL A 103 5.80 -6.16 -5.02
N LEU A 104 5.21 -5.25 -4.25
CA LEU A 104 5.31 -5.26 -2.79
C LEU A 104 4.76 -6.56 -2.18
N THR A 105 3.59 -7.01 -2.65
CA THR A 105 3.00 -8.26 -2.18
C THR A 105 3.93 -9.45 -2.44
N ILE A 106 4.53 -9.52 -3.62
CA ILE A 106 5.49 -10.57 -3.97
C ILE A 106 6.75 -10.45 -3.11
N CYS A 107 7.29 -9.25 -2.91
CA CYS A 107 8.46 -9.03 -2.05
C CYS A 107 8.20 -9.49 -0.62
N PHE A 108 7.05 -9.14 -0.04
CA PHE A 108 6.68 -9.61 1.30
C PHE A 108 6.53 -11.13 1.37
N ALA A 109 5.92 -11.75 0.34
CA ALA A 109 5.80 -13.20 0.26
C ALA A 109 7.18 -13.87 0.19
N VAL A 110 8.08 -13.38 -0.68
CA VAL A 110 9.43 -13.92 -0.83
C VAL A 110 10.23 -13.79 0.47
N ILE A 111 10.19 -12.62 1.12
CA ILE A 111 10.88 -12.39 2.39
C ILE A 111 10.36 -13.35 3.47
N THR A 112 9.07 -13.62 3.51
CA THR A 112 8.47 -14.56 4.46
C THR A 112 9.02 -15.98 4.30
N PHE A 113 9.47 -16.38 3.08
CA PHE A 113 10.08 -17.70 2.84
C PHE A 113 11.58 -17.75 3.08
N ILE A 114 12.28 -16.62 2.94
CA ILE A 114 13.76 -16.57 3.00
C ILE A 114 14.24 -16.25 4.43
N GLU A 115 13.56 -15.33 5.11
CA GLU A 115 13.92 -14.89 6.46
C GLU A 115 13.09 -15.62 7.55
N PRO A 116 13.55 -15.63 8.81
CA PRO A 116 12.74 -16.12 9.93
C PRO A 116 11.39 -15.40 9.92
N ILE A 117 10.33 -16.19 9.89
CA ILE A 117 8.97 -15.70 9.71
C ILE A 117 8.63 -14.69 10.82
N GLN A 118 8.33 -13.46 10.42
CA GLN A 118 7.82 -12.42 11.32
C GLN A 118 6.39 -12.07 10.93
N PHE A 119 5.52 -11.95 11.92
CA PHE A 119 4.08 -11.74 11.68
C PHE A 119 3.79 -10.47 10.88
N TYR A 120 4.58 -9.41 11.07
CA TYR A 120 4.39 -8.16 10.32
C TYR A 120 4.60 -8.32 8.79
N PHE A 121 5.42 -9.27 8.33
CA PHE A 121 5.55 -9.56 6.89
C PHE A 121 4.26 -10.13 6.31
N ILE A 122 3.61 -11.02 7.05
CA ILE A 122 2.34 -11.62 6.64
C ILE A 122 1.25 -10.55 6.59
N VAL A 123 1.16 -9.72 7.63
CA VAL A 123 0.19 -8.62 7.70
C VAL A 123 0.46 -7.60 6.60
N GLY A 124 1.72 -7.20 6.41
CA GLY A 124 2.11 -6.26 5.35
C GLY A 124 1.76 -6.77 3.96
N GLY A 125 2.14 -8.01 3.63
CA GLY A 125 1.83 -8.64 2.36
C GLY A 125 0.34 -8.76 2.11
N GLY A 126 -0.43 -9.21 3.10
CA GLY A 126 -1.90 -9.31 3.03
C GLY A 126 -2.57 -7.96 2.80
N LEU A 127 -2.10 -6.94 3.46
CA LEU A 127 -2.64 -5.59 3.36
C LEU A 127 -2.37 -4.97 1.97
N PHE A 128 -1.15 -5.08 1.44
CA PHE A 128 -0.83 -4.62 0.09
C PHE A 128 -1.59 -5.40 -0.98
N PHE A 129 -1.73 -6.70 -0.82
CA PHE A 129 -2.55 -7.53 -1.69
C PHE A 129 -4.00 -7.03 -1.73
N PHE A 130 -4.62 -6.83 -0.58
CA PHE A 130 -6.00 -6.37 -0.46
C PHE A 130 -6.20 -4.98 -1.11
N MET A 131 -5.31 -4.02 -0.81
CA MET A 131 -5.33 -2.68 -1.39
C MET A 131 -5.19 -2.73 -2.91
N THR A 132 -4.31 -3.61 -3.43
CA THR A 132 -4.09 -3.77 -4.87
C THR A 132 -5.33 -4.33 -5.58
N VAL A 133 -5.95 -5.37 -5.01
CA VAL A 133 -7.16 -5.99 -5.58
C VAL A 133 -8.32 -4.99 -5.64
N ILE A 134 -8.54 -4.23 -4.58
CA ILE A 134 -9.59 -3.21 -4.56
C ILE A 134 -9.29 -2.09 -5.56
N THR A 135 -8.04 -1.63 -5.64
CA THR A 135 -7.63 -0.60 -6.60
C THR A 135 -7.85 -1.07 -8.03
N TRP A 136 -7.46 -2.30 -8.36
CA TRP A 136 -7.73 -2.93 -9.65
C TRP A 136 -9.23 -2.98 -9.97
N PHE A 137 -10.05 -3.41 -9.03
CA PHE A 137 -11.49 -3.53 -9.22
C PHE A 137 -12.16 -2.17 -9.55
N TYR A 138 -11.83 -1.13 -8.78
CA TYR A 138 -12.35 0.22 -9.05
C TYR A 138 -11.82 0.80 -10.36
N TYR A 139 -10.54 0.54 -10.68
CA TYR A 139 -9.93 1.00 -11.92
C TYR A 139 -10.59 0.41 -13.15
N VAL A 140 -10.80 -0.90 -13.18
CA VAL A 140 -11.48 -1.57 -14.30
C VAL A 140 -12.91 -1.04 -14.46
N LYS A 141 -13.65 -0.88 -13.36
CA LYS A 141 -15.02 -0.31 -13.41
C LYS A 141 -15.04 1.14 -13.89
N ALA A 142 -14.08 1.95 -13.49
CA ALA A 142 -13.99 3.35 -13.90
C ALA A 142 -13.70 3.46 -15.41
N ILE A 143 -12.77 2.65 -15.93
CA ILE A 143 -12.48 2.61 -17.38
C ILE A 143 -13.68 2.10 -18.17
N HIS A 144 -14.29 1.01 -17.72
CA HIS A 144 -15.43 0.42 -18.44
C HIS A 144 -16.63 1.37 -18.53
N SER A 145 -16.86 2.18 -17.51
CA SER A 145 -17.95 3.18 -17.51
C SER A 145 -17.77 4.34 -18.49
N ARG A 146 -16.60 4.45 -19.14
CA ARG A 146 -16.34 5.44 -20.21
C ARG A 146 -16.52 4.90 -21.62
N ILE A 147 -16.42 3.58 -21.77
CA ILE A 147 -16.45 2.94 -23.09
C ILE A 147 -17.90 2.68 -23.54
N PHE A 148 -18.81 2.62 -22.59
CA PHE A 148 -20.25 2.41 -22.79
C PHE A 148 -21.07 3.53 -22.17
#